data_fbc801f1cb70a3636090a073b5065907
#
_entry.id   fbc801f1cb70a3636090a073b5065907
#
_cell.length_a   1.000
_cell.length_b   1.000
_cell.length_c   1.000
_cell.angle_alpha   90.00
_cell.angle_beta   90.00
_cell.angle_gamma   90.00
#
_symmetry.space_group_name_H-M   'P 1'
#
loop_
_entity.id
_entity.type
_entity.pdbx_description
1 polymer ?
#
loop_
_entity_poly.entity_id
_entity_poly.type
_entity_poly.pdbx_seq_one_letter_code
_entity_poly.pdbx_strand_id
1 'polypeptide(L)'
;MAIKALVHPRALTMLFLGFSAGLPILLIFSTLSVWLREAGVERSTVTFFSWAALGYSFKFVWAPIIDRLPFPILSARMGRRRGWLLVSQICVIASLLWISLFDPKIALTMTAVGAVLIGFSSATQDIVIDAYRIESAEEELQSMLSSMYIAGYRIGMLVAGAGSLWLADWWGQNTYDVSVWANVYRTMALMMLVGIATTFIIKEPIVKERKGSAFRGTADYVRFLLVFFIAISAFIAGFFFTASSAHAIKQVLVDQWGWTKQLAGFVTETGRFAFSVLLGSLAIWGSIRGRLVPFGHIKETYIEPLGDFFQRYGTTALVILLLVGTYRISDILMGVIANLFYLDVGFTKAQIATYTKFWGLWATLGGGFVGGVLSIRYGVIRILFVGAFLAAATNLLFAYVAGKGPDEMLLLMVIIADNGSAGIAAAAFVAYLSSLTSVSFTAIQYAIFSSIMTLFPKILAGYSGSMVDSIGYPMFFIGTAIIGIPVLFLILWIHRLQTRVQGINHRL
;
A
#
# COMPACT_ATOMS: atom_id res chain seq x y z
N MET A 1 -23.62 -12.13 17.18
CA MET A 1 -22.58 -12.71 16.29
C MET A 1 -21.39 -11.77 16.14
N ALA A 2 -21.54 -10.50 15.78
CA ALA A 2 -20.44 -9.58 15.49
C ALA A 2 -19.41 -9.38 16.64
N ILE A 3 -19.83 -9.26 17.89
CA ILE A 3 -18.91 -9.10 19.04
C ILE A 3 -18.10 -10.37 19.32
N LYS A 4 -18.68 -11.56 19.08
CA LYS A 4 -17.94 -12.82 19.21
C LYS A 4 -16.87 -12.98 18.10
N ALA A 5 -17.06 -12.34 16.94
CA ALA A 5 -16.08 -12.35 15.87
C ALA A 5 -14.80 -11.55 16.20
N LEU A 6 -14.87 -10.53 17.06
CA LEU A 6 -13.70 -9.76 17.54
C LEU A 6 -12.71 -10.60 18.35
N VAL A 7 -13.23 -11.47 19.22
CA VAL A 7 -12.41 -12.32 20.10
C VAL A 7 -12.01 -13.62 19.38
N HIS A 8 -12.40 -13.75 18.11
CA HIS A 8 -12.05 -14.91 17.32
C HIS A 8 -10.51 -14.99 17.15
N PRO A 9 -9.85 -16.15 17.37
CA PRO A 9 -8.39 -16.26 17.32
C PRO A 9 -7.77 -15.75 16.03
N ARG A 10 -8.46 -15.95 14.89
CA ARG A 10 -8.02 -15.43 13.57
C ARG A 10 -8.07 -13.91 13.49
N ALA A 11 -9.02 -13.26 14.15
CA ALA A 11 -9.11 -11.80 14.21
C ALA A 11 -7.96 -11.21 15.04
N LEU A 12 -7.64 -11.79 16.19
CA LEU A 12 -6.47 -11.42 17.00
C LEU A 12 -5.17 -11.64 16.24
N THR A 13 -5.05 -12.73 15.50
CA THR A 13 -3.91 -12.97 14.60
C THR A 13 -3.73 -11.82 13.62
N MET A 14 -4.82 -11.34 13.01
CA MET A 14 -4.75 -10.22 12.06
C MET A 14 -4.34 -8.92 12.73
N LEU A 15 -4.68 -8.68 13.98
CA LEU A 15 -4.22 -7.52 14.74
C LEU A 15 -2.69 -7.51 14.88
N PHE A 16 -2.09 -8.63 15.30
CA PHE A 16 -0.63 -8.73 15.48
C PHE A 16 0.14 -8.76 14.16
N LEU A 17 -0.37 -9.42 13.14
CA LEU A 17 0.21 -9.38 11.81
C LEU A 17 0.08 -7.98 11.18
N GLY A 18 -1.05 -7.30 11.40
CA GLY A 18 -1.24 -5.90 11.00
C GLY A 18 -0.24 -4.97 11.69
N PHE A 19 0.00 -5.15 13.00
CA PHE A 19 1.02 -4.40 13.72
C PHE A 19 2.41 -4.56 13.07
N SER A 20 2.79 -5.78 12.79
CA SER A 20 4.06 -6.10 12.12
C SER A 20 4.16 -5.50 10.70
N ALA A 21 3.05 -5.42 9.96
CA ALA A 21 2.98 -4.83 8.62
C ALA A 21 3.04 -3.30 8.65
N GLY A 22 2.40 -2.66 9.63
CA GLY A 22 2.34 -1.20 9.75
C GLY A 22 3.61 -0.56 10.29
N LEU A 23 4.45 -1.32 10.99
CA LEU A 23 5.65 -0.80 11.65
C LEU A 23 6.70 -0.27 10.66
N PRO A 24 7.08 -0.94 9.56
CA PRO A 24 8.19 -0.51 8.71
C PRO A 24 7.90 0.77 7.90
N ILE A 25 6.63 1.04 7.56
CA ILE A 25 6.31 2.09 6.58
C ILE A 25 6.74 3.49 7.04
N LEU A 26 6.48 3.84 8.30
CA LEU A 26 6.91 5.16 8.81
C LEU A 26 8.41 5.23 9.11
N LEU A 27 9.07 4.07 9.31
CA LEU A 27 10.52 4.00 9.44
C LEU A 27 11.27 4.29 8.13
N ILE A 28 10.59 4.15 6.97
CA ILE A 28 11.13 4.53 5.67
C ILE A 28 10.77 6.00 5.35
N PHE A 29 9.62 6.48 5.80
CA PHE A 29 9.12 7.82 5.47
C PHE A 29 9.43 8.85 6.55
N SER A 30 8.49 9.08 7.46
CA SER A 30 8.54 10.22 8.37
C SER A 30 9.70 10.13 9.37
N THR A 31 9.93 8.96 9.95
CA THR A 31 10.99 8.75 10.95
C THR A 31 12.38 8.90 10.32
N LEU A 32 12.59 8.26 9.15
CA LEU A 32 13.86 8.41 8.42
C LEU A 32 14.08 9.85 7.96
N SER A 33 13.04 10.53 7.50
CA SER A 33 13.15 11.93 7.07
C SER A 33 13.61 12.85 8.20
N VAL A 34 13.14 12.61 9.43
CA VAL A 34 13.59 13.38 10.60
C VAL A 34 15.07 13.09 10.89
N TRP A 35 15.46 11.79 10.92
CA TRP A 35 16.85 11.40 11.12
C TRP A 35 17.78 12.04 10.09
N LEU A 36 17.44 11.94 8.79
CA LEU A 36 18.23 12.54 7.70
C LEU A 36 18.36 14.07 7.87
N ARG A 37 17.28 14.73 8.29
CA ARG A 37 17.30 16.18 8.51
C ARG A 37 18.18 16.58 9.69
N GLU A 38 18.15 15.86 10.80
CA GLU A 38 19.06 16.07 11.93
C GLU A 38 20.51 15.79 11.57
N ALA A 39 20.76 14.80 10.70
CA ALA A 39 22.09 14.53 10.14
C ALA A 39 22.59 15.61 9.17
N GLY A 40 21.77 16.63 8.86
CA GLY A 40 22.14 17.73 7.97
C GLY A 40 21.97 17.42 6.47
N VAL A 41 21.26 16.34 6.11
CA VAL A 41 21.02 15.99 4.71
C VAL A 41 20.06 17.00 4.07
N GLU A 42 20.34 17.43 2.84
CA GLU A 42 19.54 18.39 2.09
C GLU A 42 18.11 17.90 1.84
N ARG A 43 17.13 18.83 1.87
CA ARG A 43 15.70 18.51 1.68
C ARG A 43 15.40 17.78 0.39
N SER A 44 16.04 18.18 -0.70
CA SER A 44 15.92 17.52 -2.01
C SER A 44 16.29 16.06 -1.95
N THR A 45 17.39 15.73 -1.29
CA THR A 45 17.88 14.36 -1.10
C THR A 45 16.95 13.55 -0.18
N VAL A 46 16.44 14.14 0.91
CA VAL A 46 15.47 13.48 1.81
C VAL A 46 14.20 13.05 1.04
N THR A 47 13.72 13.86 0.10
CA THR A 47 12.54 13.51 -0.70
C THR A 47 12.77 12.30 -1.61
N PHE A 48 14.00 12.08 -2.11
CA PHE A 48 14.32 10.89 -2.89
C PHE A 48 14.23 9.58 -2.09
N PHE A 49 14.41 9.63 -0.78
CA PHE A 49 14.22 8.45 0.08
C PHE A 49 12.77 7.94 0.09
N SER A 50 11.79 8.79 -0.25
CA SER A 50 10.40 8.33 -0.44
C SER A 50 10.26 7.28 -1.54
N TRP A 51 11.20 7.21 -2.48
CA TRP A 51 11.23 6.20 -3.52
C TRP A 51 11.54 4.79 -3.00
N ALA A 52 12.12 4.66 -1.81
CA ALA A 52 12.28 3.36 -1.17
C ALA A 52 10.93 2.63 -0.97
N ALA A 53 9.85 3.37 -0.85
CA ALA A 53 8.50 2.81 -0.73
C ALA A 53 7.82 2.49 -2.08
N LEU A 54 8.47 2.71 -3.23
CA LEU A 54 7.94 2.27 -4.53
C LEU A 54 7.72 0.75 -4.56
N GLY A 55 8.48 -0.03 -3.76
CA GLY A 55 8.23 -1.44 -3.55
C GLY A 55 6.75 -1.76 -3.27
N TYR A 56 6.08 -0.97 -2.43
CA TYR A 56 4.65 -1.18 -2.12
C TYR A 56 3.72 -1.00 -3.33
N SER A 57 4.05 -0.11 -4.26
CA SER A 57 3.25 0.14 -5.46
C SER A 57 3.51 -0.88 -6.57
N PHE A 58 4.68 -1.51 -6.57
CA PHE A 58 5.09 -2.49 -7.57
C PHE A 58 5.09 -3.94 -7.05
N LYS A 59 4.57 -4.20 -5.86
CA LYS A 59 4.58 -5.52 -5.23
C LYS A 59 3.93 -6.61 -6.09
N PHE A 60 3.03 -6.26 -7.00
CA PHE A 60 2.41 -7.19 -7.95
C PHE A 60 3.41 -7.85 -8.90
N VAL A 61 4.58 -7.24 -9.12
CA VAL A 61 5.62 -7.77 -10.02
C VAL A 61 6.20 -9.08 -9.46
N TRP A 62 6.42 -9.18 -8.14
CA TRP A 62 6.96 -10.40 -7.52
C TRP A 62 5.96 -11.20 -6.69
N ALA A 63 4.74 -10.70 -6.52
CA ALA A 63 3.66 -11.45 -5.86
C ALA A 63 3.45 -12.86 -6.47
N PRO A 64 3.57 -13.07 -7.80
CA PRO A 64 3.47 -14.39 -8.38
C PRO A 64 4.52 -15.40 -7.88
N ILE A 65 5.73 -14.92 -7.57
CA ILE A 65 6.80 -15.72 -6.99
C ILE A 65 6.34 -16.26 -5.63
N ILE A 66 5.84 -15.38 -4.78
CA ILE A 66 5.35 -15.71 -3.44
C ILE A 66 4.13 -16.64 -3.49
N ASP A 67 3.30 -16.46 -4.52
CA ASP A 67 2.08 -17.28 -4.69
C ASP A 67 2.37 -18.69 -5.20
N ARG A 68 3.37 -18.86 -6.05
CA ARG A 68 3.67 -20.11 -6.73
C ARG A 68 4.84 -20.87 -6.14
N LEU A 69 5.88 -20.17 -5.70
CA LEU A 69 7.11 -20.81 -5.24
C LEU A 69 7.08 -21.11 -3.74
N PRO A 70 7.26 -22.37 -3.32
CA PRO A 70 7.54 -22.68 -1.93
C PRO A 70 8.94 -22.19 -1.58
N PHE A 71 9.11 -21.59 -0.38
CA PHE A 71 10.45 -21.30 0.11
C PHE A 71 11.17 -22.58 0.52
N PRO A 72 12.38 -22.83 0.02
CA PRO A 72 13.10 -24.09 0.30
C PRO A 72 13.16 -24.39 1.79
N ILE A 73 13.02 -25.66 2.18
CA ILE A 73 13.06 -26.17 3.55
C ILE A 73 11.96 -25.63 4.46
N LEU A 74 11.77 -24.29 4.56
CA LEU A 74 10.80 -23.66 5.46
C LEU A 74 9.37 -24.00 5.07
N SER A 75 9.02 -23.95 3.79
CA SER A 75 7.66 -24.28 3.36
C SER A 75 7.31 -25.75 3.59
N ALA A 76 8.29 -26.64 3.57
CA ALA A 76 8.06 -28.06 3.88
C ALA A 76 7.74 -28.29 5.37
N ARG A 77 8.35 -27.46 6.27
CA ARG A 77 8.19 -27.62 7.74
C ARG A 77 7.03 -26.82 8.30
N MET A 78 6.80 -25.63 7.78
CA MET A 78 5.85 -24.65 8.37
C MET A 78 4.65 -24.38 7.45
N GLY A 79 4.66 -24.81 6.22
CA GLY A 79 3.72 -24.38 5.20
C GLY A 79 4.23 -23.19 4.37
N ARG A 80 3.59 -22.95 3.25
CA ARG A 80 4.07 -21.94 2.28
C ARG A 80 3.91 -20.52 2.78
N ARG A 81 2.74 -20.17 3.31
CA ARG A 81 2.47 -18.80 3.77
C ARG A 81 3.32 -18.46 4.99
N ARG A 82 3.37 -19.35 5.95
CA ARG A 82 4.20 -19.15 7.16
C ARG A 82 5.69 -19.10 6.84
N GLY A 83 6.15 -19.93 5.90
CA GLY A 83 7.55 -19.90 5.45
C GLY A 83 7.94 -18.57 4.83
N TRP A 84 7.16 -18.06 3.88
CA TRP A 84 7.39 -16.74 3.28
C TRP A 84 7.24 -15.59 4.28
N LEU A 85 6.27 -15.69 5.20
CA LEU A 85 6.04 -14.69 6.24
C LEU A 85 7.26 -14.57 7.16
N LEU A 86 7.78 -15.71 7.63
CA LEU A 86 8.98 -15.73 8.48
C LEU A 86 10.19 -15.12 7.77
N VAL A 87 10.42 -15.49 6.51
CA VAL A 87 11.53 -14.94 5.72
C VAL A 87 11.40 -13.44 5.54
N SER A 88 10.24 -12.94 5.15
CA SER A 88 10.03 -11.50 4.96
C SER A 88 10.22 -10.71 6.27
N GLN A 89 9.74 -11.24 7.40
CA GLN A 89 9.93 -10.64 8.73
C GLN A 89 11.40 -10.60 9.15
N ILE A 90 12.14 -11.69 8.93
CA ILE A 90 13.59 -11.72 9.18
C ILE A 90 14.31 -10.70 8.28
N CYS A 91 13.93 -10.59 7.01
CA CYS A 91 14.49 -9.59 6.11
C CYS A 91 14.18 -8.16 6.56
N VAL A 92 12.99 -7.87 7.07
CA VAL A 92 12.66 -6.56 7.66
C VAL A 92 13.55 -6.26 8.86
N ILE A 93 13.70 -7.21 9.80
CA ILE A 93 14.57 -7.06 10.96
C ILE A 93 16.02 -6.82 10.53
N ALA A 94 16.54 -7.65 9.61
CA ALA A 94 17.90 -7.50 9.10
C ALA A 94 18.12 -6.15 8.43
N SER A 95 17.12 -5.64 7.68
CA SER A 95 17.20 -4.33 7.03
C SER A 95 17.16 -3.17 8.03
N LEU A 96 16.35 -3.29 9.11
CA LEU A 96 16.33 -2.31 10.20
C LEU A 96 17.65 -2.30 10.97
N LEU A 97 18.23 -3.47 11.22
CA LEU A 97 19.56 -3.57 11.83
C LEU A 97 20.63 -3.03 10.87
N TRP A 98 20.54 -3.30 9.57
CA TRP A 98 21.46 -2.74 8.58
C TRP A 98 21.49 -1.21 8.62
N ILE A 99 20.32 -0.56 8.54
CA ILE A 99 20.28 0.90 8.56
C ILE A 99 20.82 1.50 9.86
N SER A 100 20.71 0.78 10.99
CA SER A 100 21.22 1.19 12.29
C SER A 100 22.77 1.16 12.41
N LEU A 101 23.46 0.57 11.43
CA LEU A 101 24.94 0.46 11.43
C LEU A 101 25.62 1.66 10.77
N PHE A 102 24.87 2.48 10.03
CA PHE A 102 25.44 3.54 9.21
C PHE A 102 24.97 4.92 9.64
N ASP A 103 25.91 5.86 9.70
CA ASP A 103 25.59 7.28 9.86
C ASP A 103 25.23 7.87 8.49
N PRO A 104 23.99 8.38 8.29
CA PRO A 104 23.58 9.00 7.03
C PRO A 104 24.46 10.19 6.62
N LYS A 105 25.09 10.86 7.59
CA LYS A 105 26.00 11.98 7.35
C LYS A 105 27.23 11.59 6.56
N ILE A 106 27.70 10.34 6.74
CA ILE A 106 28.94 9.82 6.14
C ILE A 106 28.64 8.77 5.06
N ALA A 107 27.62 7.94 5.29
CA ALA A 107 27.30 6.77 4.47
C ALA A 107 25.86 6.78 3.94
N LEU A 108 25.47 7.89 3.31
CA LEU A 108 24.11 8.11 2.83
C LEU A 108 23.63 7.01 1.87
N THR A 109 24.51 6.51 1.00
CA THR A 109 24.21 5.40 0.07
C THR A 109 23.84 4.12 0.82
N MET A 110 24.54 3.77 1.90
CA MET A 110 24.25 2.58 2.71
C MET A 110 22.93 2.72 3.46
N THR A 111 22.61 3.92 3.92
CA THR A 111 21.29 4.26 4.49
C THR A 111 20.18 4.11 3.44
N ALA A 112 20.41 4.55 2.20
CA ALA A 112 19.46 4.39 1.10
C ALA A 112 19.24 2.91 0.74
N VAL A 113 20.30 2.12 0.69
CA VAL A 113 20.20 0.66 0.49
C VAL A 113 19.35 0.03 1.59
N GLY A 114 19.60 0.38 2.87
CA GLY A 114 18.78 -0.10 3.99
C GLY A 114 17.29 0.27 3.84
N ALA A 115 16.99 1.51 3.46
CA ALA A 115 15.63 1.96 3.24
C ALA A 115 14.91 1.19 2.11
N VAL A 116 15.60 0.92 0.99
CA VAL A 116 15.08 0.10 -0.12
C VAL A 116 14.83 -1.34 0.33
N LEU A 117 15.77 -1.92 1.09
CA LEU A 117 15.64 -3.28 1.63
C LEU A 117 14.44 -3.39 2.59
N ILE A 118 14.23 -2.41 3.48
CA ILE A 118 13.05 -2.34 4.35
C ILE A 118 11.78 -2.27 3.48
N GLY A 119 11.74 -1.40 2.47
CA GLY A 119 10.59 -1.24 1.59
C GLY A 119 10.23 -2.50 0.83
N PHE A 120 11.21 -3.19 0.25
CA PHE A 120 11.00 -4.44 -0.47
C PHE A 120 10.56 -5.59 0.45
N SER A 121 11.26 -5.76 1.59
CA SER A 121 10.95 -6.83 2.55
C SER A 121 9.57 -6.66 3.18
N SER A 122 9.20 -5.43 3.50
CA SER A 122 7.90 -5.09 4.07
C SER A 122 6.77 -5.25 3.04
N ALA A 123 6.97 -4.83 1.79
CA ALA A 123 6.01 -5.07 0.72
C ALA A 123 5.82 -6.58 0.45
N THR A 124 6.90 -7.38 0.61
CA THR A 124 6.85 -8.84 0.53
C THR A 124 6.03 -9.42 1.69
N GLN A 125 6.26 -8.93 2.91
CA GLN A 125 5.46 -9.31 4.08
C GLN A 125 3.98 -9.00 3.87
N ASP A 126 3.63 -7.83 3.34
CA ASP A 126 2.25 -7.43 3.05
C ASP A 126 1.57 -8.40 2.07
N ILE A 127 2.26 -8.80 0.98
CA ILE A 127 1.72 -9.78 0.03
C ILE A 127 1.33 -11.08 0.75
N VAL A 128 2.21 -11.56 1.63
CA VAL A 128 1.97 -12.83 2.34
C VAL A 128 0.84 -12.71 3.35
N ILE A 129 0.79 -11.60 4.12
CA ILE A 129 -0.27 -11.36 5.12
C ILE A 129 -1.63 -11.24 4.43
N ASP A 130 -1.71 -10.49 3.32
CA ASP A 130 -2.94 -10.32 2.56
C ASP A 130 -3.46 -11.67 2.05
N ALA A 131 -2.57 -12.50 1.49
CA ALA A 131 -2.92 -13.83 1.02
C ALA A 131 -3.31 -14.77 2.19
N TYR A 132 -2.57 -14.74 3.30
CA TYR A 132 -2.89 -15.49 4.50
C TYR A 132 -4.28 -15.12 5.04
N ARG A 133 -4.61 -13.82 5.09
CA ARG A 133 -5.91 -13.32 5.55
C ARG A 133 -7.04 -13.88 4.70
N ILE A 134 -6.91 -13.84 3.39
CA ILE A 134 -7.93 -14.32 2.44
C ILE A 134 -8.11 -15.84 2.57
N GLU A 135 -7.01 -16.59 2.67
CA GLU A 135 -7.02 -18.05 2.76
C GLU A 135 -7.43 -18.58 4.13
N SER A 136 -7.42 -17.75 5.18
CA SER A 136 -7.62 -18.19 6.58
C SER A 136 -9.07 -18.25 7.01
N ALA A 137 -10.01 -17.61 6.30
CA ALA A 137 -11.40 -17.55 6.75
C ALA A 137 -12.37 -17.42 5.58
N GLU A 138 -13.61 -17.85 5.82
CA GLU A 138 -14.74 -17.70 4.93
C GLU A 138 -15.12 -16.24 4.73
N GLU A 139 -15.87 -15.93 3.67
CA GLU A 139 -16.19 -14.56 3.24
C GLU A 139 -16.86 -13.73 4.35
N GLU A 140 -17.68 -14.36 5.19
CA GLU A 140 -18.39 -13.71 6.28
C GLU A 140 -17.46 -13.06 7.33
N LEU A 141 -16.29 -13.66 7.59
CA LEU A 141 -15.31 -13.14 8.53
C LEU A 141 -14.30 -12.16 7.91
N GLN A 142 -14.23 -12.06 6.59
CA GLN A 142 -13.22 -11.24 5.89
C GLN A 142 -13.27 -9.76 6.30
N SER A 143 -14.46 -9.21 6.52
CA SER A 143 -14.62 -7.81 6.95
C SER A 143 -14.04 -7.58 8.35
N MET A 144 -14.22 -8.53 9.28
CA MET A 144 -13.65 -8.44 10.62
C MET A 144 -12.13 -8.63 10.61
N LEU A 145 -11.63 -9.60 9.83
CA LEU A 145 -10.19 -9.81 9.67
C LEU A 145 -9.53 -8.57 9.08
N SER A 146 -10.18 -7.92 8.10
CA SER A 146 -9.71 -6.68 7.48
C SER A 146 -9.67 -5.53 8.50
N SER A 147 -10.71 -5.37 9.33
CA SER A 147 -10.76 -4.34 10.36
C SER A 147 -9.67 -4.53 11.41
N MET A 148 -9.46 -5.76 11.89
CA MET A 148 -8.42 -6.07 12.87
C MET A 148 -7.01 -5.90 12.27
N TYR A 149 -6.81 -6.26 10.99
CA TYR A 149 -5.57 -5.99 10.28
C TYR A 149 -5.28 -4.49 10.19
N ILE A 150 -6.26 -3.67 9.79
CA ILE A 150 -6.13 -2.21 9.70
C ILE A 150 -5.85 -1.61 11.08
N ALA A 151 -6.54 -2.10 12.14
CA ALA A 151 -6.29 -1.65 13.51
C ALA A 151 -4.84 -1.92 13.92
N GLY A 152 -4.36 -3.15 13.75
CA GLY A 152 -2.97 -3.52 14.00
C GLY A 152 -1.98 -2.65 13.20
N TYR A 153 -2.25 -2.48 11.91
CA TYR A 153 -1.43 -1.66 11.02
C TYR A 153 -1.29 -0.22 11.52
N ARG A 154 -2.39 0.40 11.96
CA ARG A 154 -2.38 1.76 12.52
C ARG A 154 -1.62 1.85 13.84
N ILE A 155 -1.75 0.83 14.71
CA ILE A 155 -0.98 0.75 15.97
C ILE A 155 0.52 0.63 15.64
N GLY A 156 0.90 -0.22 14.68
CA GLY A 156 2.29 -0.35 14.21
C GLY A 156 2.84 0.98 13.67
N MET A 157 2.06 1.70 12.86
CA MET A 157 2.44 3.04 12.38
C MET A 157 2.63 4.03 13.53
N LEU A 158 1.77 4.01 14.56
CA LEU A 158 1.90 4.91 15.71
C LEU A 158 3.21 4.65 16.46
N VAL A 159 3.52 3.37 16.72
CA VAL A 159 4.78 2.97 17.39
C VAL A 159 5.99 3.37 16.55
N ALA A 160 5.96 3.14 15.24
CA ALA A 160 7.05 3.46 14.34
C ALA A 160 7.24 4.96 14.11
N GLY A 161 6.18 5.74 14.11
CA GLY A 161 6.21 7.18 13.93
C GLY A 161 6.44 7.92 15.26
N ALA A 162 5.38 8.04 16.06
CA ALA A 162 5.43 8.78 17.31
C ALA A 162 6.36 8.12 18.35
N GLY A 163 6.30 6.78 18.48
CA GLY A 163 7.15 6.05 19.41
C GLY A 163 8.64 6.19 19.12
N SER A 164 9.04 6.12 17.84
CA SER A 164 10.44 6.32 17.43
C SER A 164 10.94 7.72 17.73
N LEU A 165 10.13 8.75 17.46
CA LEU A 165 10.49 10.13 17.74
C LEU A 165 10.57 10.41 19.24
N TRP A 166 9.65 9.84 20.02
CA TRP A 166 9.68 9.93 21.48
C TRP A 166 10.92 9.25 22.08
N LEU A 167 11.31 8.08 21.58
CA LEU A 167 12.55 7.41 22.00
C LEU A 167 13.78 8.21 21.60
N ALA A 168 13.79 8.82 20.41
CA ALA A 168 14.88 9.67 19.98
C ALA A 168 15.03 10.91 20.87
N ASP A 169 13.91 11.52 21.26
CA ASP A 169 13.90 12.67 22.18
C ASP A 169 14.34 12.26 23.59
N TRP A 170 13.88 11.13 24.10
CA TRP A 170 14.20 10.66 25.46
C TRP A 170 15.65 10.23 25.63
N TRP A 171 16.25 9.61 24.61
CA TRP A 171 17.67 9.18 24.65
C TRP A 171 18.61 10.25 24.13
N GLY A 172 18.10 11.20 23.35
CA GLY A 172 18.88 12.25 22.72
C GLY A 172 19.18 13.41 23.66
N GLN A 173 20.18 14.19 23.26
CA GLN A 173 20.45 15.53 23.75
C GLN A 173 20.17 16.49 22.59
N ASN A 174 20.21 17.81 22.82
CA ASN A 174 19.93 18.83 21.81
C ASN A 174 20.91 18.87 20.61
N THR A 175 21.75 17.84 20.46
CA THR A 175 22.71 17.71 19.37
C THR A 175 22.50 16.36 18.65
N TYR A 176 22.76 16.35 17.34
CA TYR A 176 22.70 15.13 16.54
C TYR A 176 23.64 14.05 17.10
N ASP A 177 23.08 12.88 17.38
CA ASP A 177 23.82 11.68 17.80
C ASP A 177 23.32 10.46 17.04
N VAL A 178 24.20 9.87 16.22
CA VAL A 178 23.91 8.68 15.43
C VAL A 178 23.55 7.47 16.31
N SER A 179 24.12 7.39 17.52
CA SER A 179 23.89 6.25 18.42
C SER A 179 22.45 6.21 18.91
N VAL A 180 21.81 7.35 19.12
CA VAL A 180 20.42 7.49 19.49
C VAL A 180 19.53 6.90 18.40
N TRP A 181 19.72 7.32 17.16
CA TRP A 181 18.94 6.83 16.03
C TRP A 181 19.22 5.34 15.76
N ALA A 182 20.46 4.91 15.88
CA ALA A 182 20.81 3.48 15.79
C ALA A 182 20.01 2.65 16.82
N ASN A 183 19.92 3.11 18.07
CA ASN A 183 19.15 2.44 19.12
C ASN A 183 17.64 2.47 18.85
N VAL A 184 17.10 3.57 18.30
CA VAL A 184 15.71 3.64 17.86
C VAL A 184 15.41 2.56 16.83
N TYR A 185 16.20 2.44 15.76
CA TYR A 185 16.00 1.42 14.73
C TYR A 185 16.18 0.00 15.25
N ARG A 186 17.16 -0.25 16.16
CA ARG A 186 17.31 -1.54 16.86
C ARG A 186 16.09 -1.88 17.71
N THR A 187 15.52 -0.90 18.41
CA THR A 187 14.29 -1.10 19.19
C THR A 187 13.10 -1.42 18.28
N MET A 188 12.98 -0.76 17.13
CA MET A 188 11.94 -1.10 16.15
C MET A 188 12.15 -2.49 15.56
N ALA A 189 13.39 -2.92 15.35
CA ALA A 189 13.71 -4.30 14.95
C ALA A 189 13.27 -5.32 16.02
N LEU A 190 13.43 -5.02 17.31
CA LEU A 190 12.89 -5.86 18.41
C LEU A 190 11.37 -5.90 18.42
N MET A 191 10.68 -4.79 18.13
CA MET A 191 9.21 -4.77 18.03
C MET A 191 8.68 -5.67 16.90
N MET A 192 9.47 -5.88 15.83
CA MET A 192 9.13 -6.85 14.77
C MET A 192 9.06 -8.30 15.25
N LEU A 193 9.64 -8.64 16.40
CA LEU A 193 9.54 -10.00 16.99
C LEU A 193 8.09 -10.38 17.30
N VAL A 194 7.20 -9.41 17.51
CA VAL A 194 5.76 -9.65 17.62
C VAL A 194 5.22 -10.38 16.39
N GLY A 195 5.63 -9.96 15.20
CA GLY A 195 5.27 -10.62 13.95
C GLY A 195 5.83 -12.05 13.86
N ILE A 196 7.11 -12.23 14.20
CA ILE A 196 7.75 -13.56 14.22
C ILE A 196 7.04 -14.49 15.22
N ALA A 197 6.79 -14.04 16.44
CA ALA A 197 6.07 -14.82 17.45
C ALA A 197 4.69 -15.24 16.94
N THR A 198 3.96 -14.30 16.33
CA THR A 198 2.66 -14.58 15.72
C THR A 198 2.78 -15.64 14.62
N THR A 199 3.80 -15.56 13.76
CA THR A 199 4.04 -16.52 12.67
C THR A 199 4.30 -17.94 13.18
N PHE A 200 4.93 -18.09 14.34
CA PHE A 200 5.11 -19.41 14.98
C PHE A 200 3.82 -19.97 15.60
N ILE A 201 2.95 -19.12 16.12
CA ILE A 201 1.71 -19.51 16.79
C ILE A 201 0.61 -19.90 15.79
N ILE A 202 0.51 -19.18 14.66
CA ILE A 202 -0.57 -19.40 13.68
C ILE A 202 -0.43 -20.72 12.93
N LYS A 203 -1.55 -21.21 12.41
CA LYS A 203 -1.59 -22.41 11.56
C LYS A 203 -1.56 -22.02 10.09
N GLU A 204 -0.95 -22.88 9.27
CA GLU A 204 -0.99 -22.72 7.82
C GLU A 204 -2.45 -22.89 7.32
N PRO A 205 -2.96 -21.99 6.46
CA PRO A 205 -4.30 -22.13 5.91
C PRO A 205 -4.38 -23.34 4.96
N ILE A 206 -5.48 -24.09 5.09
CA ILE A 206 -5.73 -25.26 4.24
C ILE A 206 -6.49 -24.79 3.00
N VAL A 207 -5.82 -24.75 1.88
CA VAL A 207 -6.41 -24.40 0.57
C VAL A 207 -6.74 -25.67 -0.20
N LYS A 208 -8.03 -25.98 -0.37
CA LYS A 208 -8.51 -27.20 -1.02
C LYS A 208 -8.37 -27.19 -2.55
N GLU A 209 -8.44 -26.02 -3.16
CA GLU A 209 -8.43 -25.88 -4.63
C GLU A 209 -7.14 -25.22 -5.11
N ARG A 210 -6.13 -26.02 -5.37
CA ARG A 210 -4.95 -25.56 -6.14
C ARG A 210 -4.83 -26.37 -7.41
N LYS A 211 -4.83 -25.68 -8.56
CA LYS A 211 -4.35 -26.26 -9.81
C LYS A 211 -2.90 -26.71 -9.60
N GLY A 212 -2.57 -27.89 -10.06
CA GLY A 212 -1.20 -28.42 -9.99
C GLY A 212 -0.20 -27.40 -10.54
N SER A 213 0.96 -27.28 -9.90
CA SER A 213 2.03 -26.37 -10.39
C SER A 213 2.68 -26.96 -11.65
N ALA A 214 2.91 -26.12 -12.67
CA ALA A 214 3.72 -26.48 -13.83
C ALA A 214 5.20 -26.74 -13.49
N PHE A 215 5.65 -26.22 -12.33
CA PHE A 215 7.01 -26.41 -11.84
C PHE A 215 7.19 -27.84 -11.31
N ARG A 216 8.04 -28.63 -11.99
CA ARG A 216 8.25 -30.06 -11.68
C ARG A 216 9.51 -30.32 -10.84
N GLY A 217 10.38 -29.32 -10.63
CA GLY A 217 11.61 -29.51 -9.88
C GLY A 217 12.32 -28.21 -9.53
N THR A 218 13.34 -28.30 -8.67
CA THR A 218 14.15 -27.15 -8.21
C THR A 218 14.79 -26.39 -9.38
N ALA A 219 15.18 -27.10 -10.45
CA ALA A 219 15.76 -26.46 -11.63
C ALA A 219 14.79 -25.51 -12.33
N ASP A 220 13.50 -25.83 -12.39
CA ASP A 220 12.48 -24.97 -12.99
C ASP A 220 12.30 -23.67 -12.16
N TYR A 221 12.34 -23.79 -10.84
CA TYR A 221 12.30 -22.62 -9.94
C TYR A 221 13.50 -21.71 -10.13
N VAL A 222 14.72 -22.28 -10.17
CA VAL A 222 15.96 -21.51 -10.36
C VAL A 222 15.93 -20.79 -11.71
N ARG A 223 15.54 -21.48 -12.79
CA ARG A 223 15.43 -20.87 -14.12
C ARG A 223 14.40 -19.74 -14.16
N PHE A 224 13.25 -19.94 -13.51
CA PHE A 224 12.22 -18.91 -13.43
C PHE A 224 12.71 -17.68 -12.66
N LEU A 225 13.36 -17.87 -11.52
CA LEU A 225 13.98 -16.78 -10.76
C LEU A 225 15.06 -16.05 -11.56
N LEU A 226 15.88 -16.80 -12.32
CA LEU A 226 16.88 -16.20 -13.20
C LEU A 226 16.25 -15.29 -14.25
N VAL A 227 15.20 -15.73 -14.93
CA VAL A 227 14.46 -14.90 -15.90
C VAL A 227 13.83 -13.69 -15.24
N PHE A 228 13.31 -13.83 -14.03
CA PHE A 228 12.78 -12.71 -13.25
C PHE A 228 13.88 -11.67 -12.96
N PHE A 229 15.06 -12.09 -12.49
CA PHE A 229 16.18 -11.19 -12.24
C PHE A 229 16.71 -10.55 -13.52
N ILE A 230 16.78 -11.28 -14.63
CA ILE A 230 17.17 -10.73 -15.94
C ILE A 230 16.18 -9.63 -16.36
N ALA A 231 14.88 -9.87 -16.21
CA ALA A 231 13.84 -8.89 -16.59
C ALA A 231 13.91 -7.62 -15.72
N ILE A 232 14.08 -7.77 -14.41
CA ILE A 232 14.24 -6.63 -13.49
C ILE A 232 15.54 -5.87 -13.78
N SER A 233 16.65 -6.58 -14.01
CA SER A 233 17.91 -5.93 -14.36
C SER A 233 17.80 -5.16 -15.67
N ALA A 234 17.14 -5.70 -16.68
CA ALA A 234 16.89 -5.02 -17.95
C ALA A 234 15.99 -3.76 -17.75
N PHE A 235 14.95 -3.86 -16.91
CA PHE A 235 14.11 -2.73 -16.54
C PHE A 235 14.92 -1.64 -15.84
N ILE A 236 15.69 -2.00 -14.81
CA ILE A 236 16.52 -1.06 -14.05
C ILE A 236 17.55 -0.41 -14.97
N ALA A 237 18.26 -1.18 -15.78
CA ALA A 237 19.21 -0.67 -16.75
C ALA A 237 18.56 0.32 -17.71
N GLY A 238 17.41 -0.03 -18.31
CA GLY A 238 16.64 0.87 -19.17
C GLY A 238 16.28 2.18 -18.49
N PHE A 239 15.85 2.13 -17.24
CA PHE A 239 15.49 3.31 -16.48
C PHE A 239 16.68 4.20 -16.14
N PHE A 240 17.84 3.64 -15.79
CA PHE A 240 19.05 4.40 -15.50
C PHE A 240 19.70 4.98 -16.77
N PHE A 241 19.86 4.18 -17.82
CA PHE A 241 20.52 4.63 -19.05
C PHE A 241 19.74 5.72 -19.82
N THR A 242 18.43 5.78 -19.64
CA THR A 242 17.60 6.82 -20.29
C THR A 242 17.48 8.10 -19.47
N ALA A 243 18.08 8.22 -18.29
CA ALA A 243 17.94 9.37 -17.40
C ALA A 243 18.42 10.68 -18.04
N SER A 244 19.60 10.68 -18.66
CA SER A 244 20.18 11.84 -19.34
C SER A 244 19.35 12.26 -20.55
N SER A 245 18.92 11.30 -21.38
CA SER A 245 18.08 11.56 -22.55
C SER A 245 16.72 12.14 -22.17
N ALA A 246 16.09 11.63 -21.11
CA ALA A 246 14.82 12.15 -20.61
C ALA A 246 14.97 13.59 -20.08
N HIS A 247 16.07 13.89 -19.41
CA HIS A 247 16.34 15.26 -18.97
C HIS A 247 16.48 16.22 -20.15
N ALA A 248 17.23 15.83 -21.20
CA ALA A 248 17.36 16.62 -22.42
C ALA A 248 16.00 16.83 -23.12
N ILE A 249 15.20 15.76 -23.28
CA ILE A 249 13.85 15.85 -23.85
C ILE A 249 12.96 16.78 -23.02
N LYS A 250 12.99 16.67 -21.69
CA LYS A 250 12.23 17.55 -20.80
C LYS A 250 12.61 19.03 -21.01
N GLN A 251 13.89 19.35 -21.14
CA GLN A 251 14.35 20.71 -21.42
C GLN A 251 13.80 21.22 -22.75
N VAL A 252 13.88 20.43 -23.80
CA VAL A 252 13.32 20.79 -25.12
C VAL A 252 11.83 21.07 -25.05
N LEU A 253 11.06 20.20 -24.35
CA LEU A 253 9.61 20.38 -24.17
C LEU A 253 9.26 21.68 -23.42
N VAL A 254 10.07 22.04 -22.41
CA VAL A 254 9.84 23.28 -21.64
C VAL A 254 10.31 24.51 -22.43
N ASP A 255 11.54 24.49 -22.96
CA ASP A 255 12.19 25.69 -23.50
C ASP A 255 11.74 26.00 -24.90
N GLN A 256 11.48 24.97 -25.74
CA GLN A 256 11.10 25.16 -27.15
C GLN A 256 9.60 25.06 -27.39
N TRP A 257 8.90 24.15 -26.66
CA TRP A 257 7.47 23.91 -26.89
C TRP A 257 6.58 24.61 -25.86
N GLY A 258 7.17 25.30 -24.87
CA GLY A 258 6.43 26.07 -23.85
C GLY A 258 5.60 25.23 -22.89
N TRP A 259 5.94 23.94 -22.74
CA TRP A 259 5.23 23.08 -21.80
C TRP A 259 5.55 23.45 -20.35
N THR A 260 4.59 23.22 -19.45
CA THR A 260 4.88 23.35 -18.03
C THR A 260 5.89 22.30 -17.59
N LYS A 261 6.79 22.65 -16.66
CA LYS A 261 7.81 21.72 -16.13
C LYS A 261 7.20 20.42 -15.59
N GLN A 262 5.98 20.51 -15.02
CA GLN A 262 5.23 19.36 -14.50
C GLN A 262 4.78 18.42 -15.62
N LEU A 263 4.14 18.96 -16.68
CA LEU A 263 3.66 18.16 -17.81
C LEU A 263 4.82 17.51 -18.56
N ALA A 264 5.87 18.29 -18.86
CA ALA A 264 7.07 17.78 -19.51
C ALA A 264 7.73 16.68 -18.68
N GLY A 265 7.82 16.87 -17.34
CA GLY A 265 8.33 15.85 -16.42
C GLY A 265 7.47 14.59 -16.42
N PHE A 266 6.15 14.72 -16.35
CA PHE A 266 5.25 13.57 -16.36
C PHE A 266 5.38 12.74 -17.66
N VAL A 267 5.39 13.40 -18.82
CA VAL A 267 5.48 12.71 -20.11
C VAL A 267 6.84 12.01 -20.28
N THR A 268 7.94 12.68 -19.93
CA THR A 268 9.28 12.09 -20.04
C THR A 268 9.48 10.93 -19.08
N GLU A 269 9.05 11.04 -17.82
CA GLU A 269 9.17 9.94 -16.83
C GLU A 269 8.25 8.76 -17.19
N THR A 270 7.05 9.03 -17.70
CA THR A 270 6.16 7.97 -18.21
C THR A 270 6.76 7.26 -19.42
N GLY A 271 7.39 8.01 -20.32
CA GLY A 271 8.11 7.45 -21.47
C GLY A 271 9.28 6.56 -21.04
N ARG A 272 10.09 7.00 -20.07
CA ARG A 272 11.17 6.19 -19.46
C ARG A 272 10.65 4.90 -18.87
N PHE A 273 9.58 5.01 -18.08
CA PHE A 273 8.96 3.85 -17.47
C PHE A 273 8.45 2.85 -18.51
N ALA A 274 7.73 3.34 -19.53
CA ALA A 274 7.21 2.50 -20.61
C ALA A 274 8.34 1.82 -21.40
N PHE A 275 9.42 2.54 -21.71
CA PHE A 275 10.61 1.99 -22.37
C PHE A 275 11.28 0.91 -21.51
N SER A 276 11.40 1.14 -20.20
CA SER A 276 11.99 0.16 -19.27
C SER A 276 11.14 -1.11 -19.14
N VAL A 277 9.80 -0.95 -19.11
CA VAL A 277 8.86 -2.09 -19.16
C VAL A 277 9.03 -2.87 -20.46
N LEU A 278 9.18 -2.18 -21.59
CA LEU A 278 9.44 -2.82 -22.89
C LEU A 278 10.74 -3.63 -22.87
N LEU A 279 11.83 -3.08 -22.33
CA LEU A 279 13.11 -3.81 -22.21
C LEU A 279 12.99 -5.04 -21.30
N GLY A 280 12.32 -4.93 -20.16
CA GLY A 280 12.05 -6.06 -19.29
C GLY A 280 11.21 -7.14 -20.00
N SER A 281 10.20 -6.73 -20.76
CA SER A 281 9.36 -7.64 -21.55
C SER A 281 10.13 -8.33 -22.67
N LEU A 282 11.03 -7.61 -23.35
CA LEU A 282 11.93 -8.17 -24.35
C LEU A 282 12.93 -9.16 -23.75
N ALA A 283 13.40 -8.90 -22.55
CA ALA A 283 14.28 -9.82 -21.80
C ALA A 283 13.54 -11.12 -21.46
N ILE A 284 12.28 -11.06 -21.04
CA ILE A 284 11.42 -12.24 -20.82
C ILE A 284 11.23 -13.00 -22.15
N TRP A 285 10.86 -12.29 -23.20
CA TRP A 285 10.64 -12.90 -24.52
C TRP A 285 11.90 -13.58 -25.07
N GLY A 286 13.07 -12.92 -24.95
CA GLY A 286 14.37 -13.49 -25.30
C GLY A 286 14.70 -14.74 -24.49
N SER A 287 14.41 -14.72 -23.19
CA SER A 287 14.58 -15.87 -22.29
C SER A 287 13.71 -17.08 -22.69
N ILE A 288 12.46 -16.82 -23.12
CA ILE A 288 11.55 -17.85 -23.63
C ILE A 288 12.09 -18.42 -24.96
N ARG A 289 12.51 -17.55 -25.90
CA ARG A 289 13.11 -17.99 -27.17
C ARG A 289 14.41 -18.76 -26.98
N GLY A 290 15.24 -18.34 -26.03
CA GLY A 290 16.46 -19.03 -25.62
C GLY A 290 16.22 -20.33 -24.82
N ARG A 291 14.95 -20.74 -24.64
CA ARG A 291 14.53 -21.96 -23.91
C ARG A 291 15.03 -22.02 -22.47
N LEU A 292 15.32 -20.86 -21.86
CA LEU A 292 15.66 -20.77 -20.43
C LEU A 292 14.46 -21.16 -19.55
N VAL A 293 13.25 -20.71 -19.96
CA VAL A 293 11.98 -21.02 -19.28
C VAL A 293 10.91 -21.36 -20.31
N PRO A 294 10.12 -22.42 -20.11
CA PRO A 294 8.95 -22.69 -20.93
C PRO A 294 7.91 -21.57 -20.81
N PHE A 295 7.29 -21.19 -21.93
CA PHE A 295 6.22 -20.20 -21.93
C PHE A 295 5.06 -20.56 -20.96
N GLY A 296 4.80 -21.86 -20.77
CA GLY A 296 3.81 -22.36 -19.83
C GLY A 296 3.98 -21.84 -18.41
N HIS A 297 5.23 -21.72 -17.91
CA HIS A 297 5.52 -21.19 -16.57
C HIS A 297 5.16 -19.70 -16.47
N ILE A 298 5.49 -18.90 -17.48
CA ILE A 298 5.14 -17.47 -17.52
C ILE A 298 3.62 -17.30 -17.64
N LYS A 299 2.98 -18.10 -18.50
CA LYS A 299 1.52 -18.08 -18.68
C LYS A 299 0.81 -18.39 -17.36
N GLU A 300 1.16 -19.49 -16.71
CA GLU A 300 0.55 -19.92 -15.44
C GLU A 300 0.78 -18.87 -14.33
N THR A 301 1.95 -18.24 -14.32
CA THR A 301 2.34 -17.36 -13.23
C THR A 301 1.78 -15.94 -13.37
N TYR A 302 1.72 -15.37 -14.57
CA TYR A 302 1.31 -13.98 -14.78
C TYR A 302 0.02 -13.80 -15.58
N ILE A 303 -0.23 -14.69 -16.59
CA ILE A 303 -1.35 -14.52 -17.52
C ILE A 303 -2.62 -15.16 -16.95
N GLU A 304 -2.51 -16.36 -16.41
CA GLU A 304 -3.69 -17.10 -15.88
C GLU A 304 -4.38 -16.38 -14.71
N PRO A 305 -3.68 -15.77 -13.75
CA PRO A 305 -4.34 -15.04 -12.67
C PRO A 305 -5.20 -13.86 -13.17
N LEU A 306 -4.73 -13.15 -14.21
CA LEU A 306 -5.51 -12.11 -14.86
C LEU A 306 -6.64 -12.71 -15.70
N GLY A 307 -6.35 -13.75 -16.47
CA GLY A 307 -7.34 -14.48 -17.27
C GLY A 307 -8.49 -15.03 -16.41
N ASP A 308 -8.19 -15.61 -15.25
CA ASP A 308 -9.18 -16.08 -14.28
C ASP A 308 -10.11 -14.95 -13.82
N PHE A 309 -9.55 -13.78 -13.50
CA PHE A 309 -10.36 -12.63 -13.11
C PHE A 309 -11.30 -12.18 -14.24
N PHE A 310 -10.78 -12.04 -15.47
CA PHE A 310 -11.61 -11.67 -16.61
C PHE A 310 -12.63 -12.73 -17.00
N GLN A 311 -12.32 -14.02 -16.84
CA GLN A 311 -13.27 -15.12 -17.07
C GLN A 311 -14.42 -15.12 -16.04
N ARG A 312 -14.12 -14.88 -14.77
CA ARG A 312 -15.13 -14.81 -13.70
C ARG A 312 -16.08 -13.61 -13.83
N TYR A 313 -15.56 -12.47 -14.23
CA TYR A 313 -16.33 -11.22 -14.23
C TYR A 313 -16.72 -10.71 -15.61
N GLY A 314 -16.20 -11.31 -16.70
CA GLY A 314 -16.50 -10.93 -18.08
C GLY A 314 -16.27 -9.43 -18.33
N THR A 315 -17.24 -8.78 -18.98
CA THR A 315 -17.20 -7.31 -19.25
C THR A 315 -17.26 -6.47 -17.98
N THR A 316 -17.82 -7.01 -16.89
CA THR A 316 -17.88 -6.33 -15.59
C THR A 316 -16.49 -6.16 -14.95
N ALA A 317 -15.50 -6.97 -15.38
CA ALA A 317 -14.12 -6.89 -14.87
C ALA A 317 -13.51 -5.50 -15.02
N LEU A 318 -13.73 -4.83 -16.16
CA LEU A 318 -13.21 -3.47 -16.39
C LEU A 318 -13.86 -2.44 -15.46
N VAL A 319 -15.17 -2.56 -15.22
CA VAL A 319 -15.91 -1.66 -14.30
C VAL A 319 -15.42 -1.86 -12.87
N ILE A 320 -15.14 -3.12 -12.47
CA ILE A 320 -14.56 -3.44 -11.17
C ILE A 320 -13.15 -2.83 -11.03
N LEU A 321 -12.27 -2.98 -12.04
CA LEU A 321 -10.94 -2.40 -12.02
C LEU A 321 -10.98 -0.87 -11.97
N LEU A 322 -11.93 -0.24 -12.66
CA LEU A 322 -12.16 1.20 -12.60
C LEU A 322 -12.58 1.62 -11.18
N LEU A 323 -13.51 0.89 -10.56
CA LEU A 323 -13.88 1.13 -9.16
C LEU A 323 -12.67 0.98 -8.24
N VAL A 324 -11.90 -0.10 -8.38
CA VAL A 324 -10.71 -0.35 -7.56
C VAL A 324 -9.70 0.80 -7.69
N GLY A 325 -9.45 1.29 -8.91
CA GLY A 325 -8.51 2.39 -9.17
C GLY A 325 -8.99 3.75 -8.72
N THR A 326 -10.31 3.98 -8.60
CA THR A 326 -10.87 5.30 -8.30
C THR A 326 -11.46 5.42 -6.89
N TYR A 327 -11.73 4.31 -6.20
CA TYR A 327 -12.42 4.31 -4.90
C TYR A 327 -11.80 5.26 -3.87
N ARG A 328 -10.49 5.32 -3.80
CA ARG A 328 -9.75 6.16 -2.85
C ARG A 328 -9.26 7.48 -3.43
N ILE A 329 -9.70 7.87 -4.60
CA ILE A 329 -9.18 9.06 -5.29
C ILE A 329 -9.43 10.35 -4.50
N SER A 330 -10.65 10.53 -4.00
CA SER A 330 -11.07 11.69 -3.19
C SER A 330 -10.21 11.81 -1.92
N ASP A 331 -10.06 10.71 -1.20
CA ASP A 331 -9.33 10.58 0.05
C ASP A 331 -7.81 10.83 -0.11
N ILE A 332 -7.20 10.25 -1.15
CA ILE A 332 -5.75 10.39 -1.40
C ILE A 332 -5.41 11.80 -1.90
N LEU A 333 -6.22 12.39 -2.78
CA LEU A 333 -6.00 13.76 -3.25
C LEU A 333 -6.03 14.76 -2.09
N MET A 334 -7.06 14.66 -1.24
CA MET A 334 -7.23 15.50 -0.08
C MET A 334 -6.06 15.29 0.92
N GLY A 335 -5.72 14.03 1.21
CA GLY A 335 -4.72 13.69 2.21
C GLY A 335 -3.33 14.26 1.96
N VAL A 336 -2.92 14.45 0.69
CA VAL A 336 -1.63 15.05 0.33
C VAL A 336 -1.56 16.53 0.72
N ILE A 337 -2.67 17.25 0.60
CA ILE A 337 -2.75 18.70 0.87
C ILE A 337 -3.09 18.99 2.34
N ALA A 338 -3.69 18.08 3.06
CA ALA A 338 -4.25 18.31 4.38
C ALA A 338 -3.27 18.95 5.38
N ASN A 339 -2.01 18.49 5.44
CA ASN A 339 -1.03 19.04 6.37
C ASN A 339 -0.63 20.50 6.02
N LEU A 340 -0.50 20.81 4.72
CA LEU A 340 -0.23 22.18 4.26
C LEU A 340 -1.42 23.08 4.58
N PHE A 341 -2.63 22.61 4.30
CA PHE A 341 -3.88 23.30 4.62
C PHE A 341 -3.98 23.69 6.08
N TYR A 342 -3.69 22.78 7.02
CA TYR A 342 -3.77 23.11 8.44
C TYR A 342 -2.78 24.22 8.83
N LEU A 343 -1.56 24.21 8.30
CA LEU A 343 -0.56 25.24 8.55
C LEU A 343 -0.97 26.59 7.94
N ASP A 344 -1.47 26.57 6.71
CA ASP A 344 -1.87 27.79 5.98
C ASP A 344 -3.13 28.45 6.59
N VAL A 345 -4.04 27.66 7.17
CA VAL A 345 -5.18 28.17 7.95
C VAL A 345 -4.75 28.80 9.28
N GLY A 346 -3.55 28.46 9.78
CA GLY A 346 -2.96 29.05 10.98
C GLY A 346 -2.96 28.15 12.21
N PHE A 347 -3.20 26.86 12.07
CA PHE A 347 -3.05 25.90 13.18
C PHE A 347 -1.58 25.68 13.52
N THR A 348 -1.27 25.58 14.80
CA THR A 348 0.08 25.26 15.27
C THR A 348 0.43 23.80 15.02
N LYS A 349 1.74 23.51 14.92
CA LYS A 349 2.23 22.13 14.76
C LYS A 349 1.75 21.21 15.89
N ALA A 350 1.67 21.72 17.12
CA ALA A 350 1.18 20.97 18.29
C ALA A 350 -0.31 20.62 18.16
N GLN A 351 -1.15 21.57 17.73
CA GLN A 351 -2.56 21.35 17.47
C GLN A 351 -2.76 20.32 16.36
N ILE A 352 -2.05 20.46 15.23
CA ILE A 352 -2.08 19.50 14.14
C ILE A 352 -1.70 18.09 14.64
N ALA A 353 -0.61 17.97 15.40
CA ALA A 353 -0.19 16.67 15.94
C ALA A 353 -1.25 16.07 16.87
N THR A 354 -1.81 16.84 17.79
CA THR A 354 -2.84 16.39 18.73
C THR A 354 -4.10 15.93 18.00
N TYR A 355 -4.66 16.77 17.14
CA TYR A 355 -5.93 16.46 16.50
C TYR A 355 -5.80 15.40 15.41
N THR A 356 -4.80 15.51 14.52
CA THR A 356 -4.70 14.57 13.39
C THR A 356 -4.05 13.24 13.77
N LYS A 357 -3.03 13.24 14.65
CA LYS A 357 -2.32 11.99 14.98
C LYS A 357 -2.99 11.24 16.12
N PHE A 358 -3.38 11.92 17.19
CA PHE A 358 -4.01 11.26 18.33
C PHE A 358 -5.51 11.00 18.07
N TRP A 359 -6.32 12.05 17.92
CA TRP A 359 -7.77 11.89 17.73
C TRP A 359 -8.12 11.24 16.39
N GLY A 360 -7.40 11.59 15.32
CA GLY A 360 -7.57 10.98 14.00
C GLY A 360 -7.29 9.47 14.02
N LEU A 361 -6.29 9.01 14.78
CA LEU A 361 -6.02 7.58 14.95
C LEU A 361 -7.22 6.87 15.58
N TRP A 362 -7.71 7.34 16.73
CA TRP A 362 -8.83 6.73 17.43
C TRP A 362 -10.12 6.73 16.59
N ALA A 363 -10.36 7.82 15.86
CA ALA A 363 -11.47 7.91 14.92
C ALA A 363 -11.35 6.88 13.79
N THR A 364 -10.15 6.71 13.20
CA THR A 364 -9.91 5.69 12.16
C THR A 364 -10.12 4.28 12.70
N LEU A 365 -9.62 3.97 13.90
CA LEU A 365 -9.79 2.66 14.54
C LEU A 365 -11.26 2.38 14.80
N GLY A 366 -11.97 3.34 15.42
CA GLY A 366 -13.42 3.25 15.67
C GLY A 366 -14.23 3.06 14.39
N GLY A 367 -13.92 3.87 13.37
CA GLY A 367 -14.54 3.76 12.04
C GLY A 367 -14.29 2.41 11.38
N GLY A 368 -13.05 1.92 11.43
CA GLY A 368 -12.70 0.59 10.90
C GLY A 368 -13.46 -0.54 11.58
N PHE A 369 -13.56 -0.46 12.91
CA PHE A 369 -14.36 -1.41 13.69
C PHE A 369 -15.85 -1.37 13.32
N VAL A 370 -16.44 -0.18 13.29
CA VAL A 370 -17.84 0.03 12.89
C VAL A 370 -18.06 -0.47 11.46
N GLY A 371 -17.17 -0.12 10.53
CA GLY A 371 -17.23 -0.57 9.14
C GLY A 371 -17.17 -2.09 8.99
N GLY A 372 -16.33 -2.77 9.78
CA GLY A 372 -16.24 -4.23 9.81
C GLY A 372 -17.55 -4.88 10.30
N VAL A 373 -18.08 -4.42 11.44
CA VAL A 373 -19.34 -4.92 12.01
C VAL A 373 -20.52 -4.68 11.07
N LEU A 374 -20.64 -3.47 10.51
CA LEU A 374 -21.70 -3.13 9.57
C LEU A 374 -21.61 -3.94 8.27
N SER A 375 -20.38 -4.22 7.78
CA SER A 375 -20.17 -5.04 6.58
C SER A 375 -20.65 -6.48 6.78
N ILE A 376 -20.46 -7.05 7.98
CA ILE A 376 -20.99 -8.39 8.31
C ILE A 376 -22.53 -8.37 8.35
N ARG A 377 -23.13 -7.31 8.90
CA ARG A 377 -24.59 -7.23 9.08
C ARG A 377 -25.34 -6.87 7.82
N TYR A 378 -24.83 -5.92 7.03
CA TYR A 378 -25.53 -5.32 5.88
C TYR A 378 -24.91 -5.67 4.53
N GLY A 379 -23.77 -6.37 4.53
CA GLY A 379 -23.01 -6.73 3.32
C GLY A 379 -21.99 -5.68 2.92
N VAL A 380 -20.89 -6.16 2.33
CA VAL A 380 -19.70 -5.35 1.99
C VAL A 380 -20.03 -4.21 1.02
N ILE A 381 -20.81 -4.47 -0.04
CA ILE A 381 -21.09 -3.47 -1.10
C ILE A 381 -21.89 -2.27 -0.57
N ARG A 382 -22.83 -2.51 0.34
CA ARG A 382 -23.60 -1.41 0.94
C ARG A 382 -22.72 -0.51 1.81
N ILE A 383 -21.83 -1.11 2.59
CA ILE A 383 -20.92 -0.34 3.45
C ILE A 383 -19.81 0.32 2.63
N LEU A 384 -19.39 -0.29 1.52
CA LEU A 384 -18.52 0.33 0.52
C LEU A 384 -19.14 1.64 -0.01
N PHE A 385 -20.45 1.62 -0.33
CA PHE A 385 -21.18 2.83 -0.77
C PHE A 385 -21.24 3.89 0.35
N VAL A 386 -21.60 3.49 1.56
CA VAL A 386 -21.65 4.39 2.73
C VAL A 386 -20.28 5.01 2.99
N GLY A 387 -19.20 4.20 2.96
CA GLY A 387 -17.83 4.68 3.14
C GLY A 387 -17.41 5.70 2.09
N ALA A 388 -17.69 5.43 0.81
CA ALA A 388 -17.39 6.36 -0.29
C ALA A 388 -18.20 7.68 -0.17
N PHE A 389 -19.48 7.58 0.20
CA PHE A 389 -20.34 8.75 0.43
C PHE A 389 -19.83 9.62 1.57
N LEU A 390 -19.52 9.00 2.72
CA LEU A 390 -19.01 9.71 3.89
C LEU A 390 -17.64 10.37 3.59
N ALA A 391 -16.73 9.68 2.90
CA ALA A 391 -15.44 10.23 2.52
C ALA A 391 -15.58 11.46 1.58
N ALA A 392 -16.51 11.42 0.63
CA ALA A 392 -16.80 12.58 -0.22
C ALA A 392 -17.46 13.72 0.59
N ALA A 393 -18.39 13.40 1.49
CA ALA A 393 -19.09 14.39 2.30
C ALA A 393 -18.16 15.10 3.30
N THR A 394 -17.19 14.39 3.92
CA THR A 394 -16.24 15.00 4.85
C THR A 394 -15.31 15.99 4.18
N ASN A 395 -15.00 15.84 2.88
CA ASN A 395 -14.22 16.85 2.16
C ASN A 395 -14.93 18.22 2.10
N LEU A 396 -16.27 18.24 2.09
CA LEU A 396 -17.01 19.51 2.19
C LEU A 396 -16.85 20.20 3.56
N LEU A 397 -16.62 19.43 4.63
CA LEU A 397 -16.30 19.99 5.95
C LEU A 397 -14.95 20.70 5.94
N PHE A 398 -13.95 20.18 5.20
CA PHE A 398 -12.68 20.88 5.01
C PHE A 398 -12.84 22.18 4.23
N ALA A 399 -13.71 22.22 3.22
CA ALA A 399 -14.05 23.45 2.50
C ALA A 399 -14.66 24.49 3.45
N TYR A 400 -15.47 24.06 4.40
CA TYR A 400 -16.05 24.93 5.43
C TYR A 400 -15.00 25.50 6.40
N VAL A 401 -14.08 24.64 6.91
CA VAL A 401 -12.95 25.07 7.76
C VAL A 401 -12.09 26.11 7.04
N ALA A 402 -11.82 25.91 5.74
CA ALA A 402 -11.03 26.83 4.95
C ALA A 402 -11.55 28.27 4.92
N GLY A 403 -12.88 28.45 5.08
CA GLY A 403 -13.53 29.75 5.12
C GLY A 403 -13.67 30.37 6.52
N LYS A 404 -13.39 29.60 7.61
CA LYS A 404 -13.63 30.06 9.00
C LYS A 404 -12.36 30.46 9.75
N GLY A 405 -11.21 30.00 9.31
CA GLY A 405 -9.95 30.19 10.04
C GLY A 405 -9.67 29.12 11.12
N PRO A 406 -8.69 29.33 12.01
CA PRO A 406 -8.18 28.33 12.95
C PRO A 406 -9.11 28.15 14.17
N ASP A 407 -10.17 27.39 14.01
CA ASP A 407 -11.07 26.97 15.09
C ASP A 407 -10.75 25.50 15.49
N GLU A 408 -10.26 25.32 16.73
CA GLU A 408 -9.81 24.01 17.23
C GLU A 408 -10.95 23.00 17.35
N MET A 409 -12.13 23.44 17.81
CA MET A 409 -13.27 22.53 17.99
C MET A 409 -13.79 22.07 16.62
N LEU A 410 -13.84 22.97 15.65
CA LEU A 410 -14.21 22.66 14.29
C LEU A 410 -13.21 21.71 13.65
N LEU A 411 -11.91 21.93 13.84
CA LEU A 411 -10.86 21.01 13.37
C LEU A 411 -11.03 19.61 13.97
N LEU A 412 -11.25 19.51 15.29
CA LEU A 412 -11.46 18.24 15.96
C LEU A 412 -12.67 17.49 15.38
N MET A 413 -13.80 18.17 15.20
CA MET A 413 -15.00 17.56 14.62
C MET A 413 -14.73 17.05 13.19
N VAL A 414 -14.09 17.84 12.37
CA VAL A 414 -13.75 17.46 10.99
C VAL A 414 -12.79 16.28 10.96
N ILE A 415 -11.75 16.27 11.79
CA ILE A 415 -10.79 15.17 11.88
C ILE A 415 -11.46 13.87 12.34
N ILE A 416 -12.37 13.93 13.33
CA ILE A 416 -13.10 12.74 13.78
C ILE A 416 -14.03 12.22 12.67
N ALA A 417 -14.77 13.10 12.00
CA ALA A 417 -15.66 12.73 10.93
C ALA A 417 -14.90 12.12 9.74
N ASP A 418 -13.82 12.76 9.30
CA ASP A 418 -13.01 12.33 8.16
C ASP A 418 -12.30 11.00 8.42
N ASN A 419 -11.55 10.92 9.52
CA ASN A 419 -10.81 9.70 9.85
C ASN A 419 -11.75 8.53 10.20
N GLY A 420 -12.91 8.81 10.84
CA GLY A 420 -13.94 7.80 11.07
C GLY A 420 -14.51 7.26 9.76
N SER A 421 -14.82 8.14 8.82
CA SER A 421 -15.29 7.80 7.47
C SER A 421 -14.25 6.98 6.70
N ALA A 422 -12.99 7.43 6.74
CA ALA A 422 -11.86 6.72 6.12
C ALA A 422 -11.66 5.33 6.72
N GLY A 423 -11.87 5.17 8.03
CA GLY A 423 -11.84 3.87 8.70
C GLY A 423 -12.93 2.92 8.17
N ILE A 424 -14.19 3.38 8.11
CA ILE A 424 -15.32 2.61 7.56
C ILE A 424 -15.04 2.21 6.11
N ALA A 425 -14.65 3.18 5.28
CA ALA A 425 -14.35 2.98 3.88
C ALA A 425 -13.21 1.96 3.67
N ALA A 426 -12.12 2.09 4.43
CA ALA A 426 -10.97 1.19 4.33
C ALA A 426 -11.32 -0.25 4.69
N ALA A 427 -12.06 -0.49 5.79
CA ALA A 427 -12.47 -1.83 6.22
C ALA A 427 -13.34 -2.52 5.16
N ALA A 428 -14.36 -1.81 4.64
CA ALA A 428 -15.23 -2.33 3.59
C ALA A 428 -14.46 -2.58 2.28
N PHE A 429 -13.55 -1.68 1.90
CA PHE A 429 -12.81 -1.79 0.65
C PHE A 429 -11.81 -2.94 0.66
N VAL A 430 -11.06 -3.12 1.76
CA VAL A 430 -10.15 -4.26 1.91
C VAL A 430 -10.93 -5.59 1.89
N ALA A 431 -12.12 -5.65 2.51
CA ALA A 431 -12.99 -6.81 2.41
C ALA A 431 -13.50 -7.05 0.98
N TYR A 432 -13.87 -5.99 0.27
CA TYR A 432 -14.27 -6.05 -1.13
C TYR A 432 -13.15 -6.57 -2.03
N LEU A 433 -11.93 -6.04 -1.92
CA LEU A 433 -10.78 -6.54 -2.68
C LEU A 433 -10.52 -8.03 -2.40
N SER A 434 -10.72 -8.46 -1.15
CA SER A 434 -10.58 -9.86 -0.77
C SER A 434 -11.62 -10.75 -1.46
N SER A 435 -12.87 -10.30 -1.54
CA SER A 435 -13.95 -11.06 -2.20
C SER A 435 -13.78 -11.17 -3.73
N LEU A 436 -13.04 -10.25 -4.34
CA LEU A 436 -12.69 -10.32 -5.77
C LEU A 436 -11.59 -11.35 -6.08
N THR A 437 -10.85 -11.77 -5.06
CA THR A 437 -9.63 -12.55 -5.22
C THR A 437 -9.95 -14.03 -5.24
N SER A 438 -9.43 -14.74 -6.24
CA SER A 438 -9.54 -16.21 -6.30
C SER A 438 -8.60 -16.87 -5.30
N VAL A 439 -9.08 -17.90 -4.60
CA VAL A 439 -8.25 -18.69 -3.67
C VAL A 439 -7.05 -19.36 -4.37
N SER A 440 -7.16 -19.63 -5.67
CA SER A 440 -6.08 -20.19 -6.49
C SER A 440 -4.95 -19.19 -6.78
N PHE A 441 -5.23 -17.87 -6.72
CA PHE A 441 -4.31 -16.79 -7.12
C PHE A 441 -4.29 -15.62 -6.10
N THR A 442 -4.41 -15.94 -4.81
CA THR A 442 -4.65 -14.94 -3.76
C THR A 442 -3.62 -13.84 -3.73
N ALA A 443 -2.33 -14.17 -3.68
CA ALA A 443 -1.27 -13.17 -3.52
C ALA A 443 -1.16 -12.24 -4.74
N ILE A 444 -1.20 -12.79 -5.95
CA ILE A 444 -1.04 -11.98 -7.16
C ILE A 444 -2.26 -11.11 -7.46
N GLN A 445 -3.48 -11.67 -7.39
CA GLN A 445 -4.69 -10.87 -7.69
C GLN A 445 -4.86 -9.76 -6.66
N TYR A 446 -4.71 -10.05 -5.37
CA TYR A 446 -4.80 -9.02 -4.34
C TYR A 446 -3.69 -7.98 -4.46
N ALA A 447 -2.45 -8.37 -4.78
CA ALA A 447 -1.35 -7.44 -5.01
C ALA A 447 -1.64 -6.51 -6.21
N ILE A 448 -2.21 -7.03 -7.30
CA ILE A 448 -2.62 -6.21 -8.46
C ILE A 448 -3.69 -5.20 -8.03
N PHE A 449 -4.75 -5.64 -7.35
CA PHE A 449 -5.82 -4.74 -6.92
C PHE A 449 -5.32 -3.68 -5.95
N SER A 450 -4.53 -4.05 -4.95
CA SER A 450 -3.96 -3.10 -3.98
C SER A 450 -2.94 -2.14 -4.60
N SER A 451 -2.27 -2.51 -5.68
CA SER A 451 -1.41 -1.62 -6.45
C SER A 451 -2.22 -0.63 -7.29
N ILE A 452 -3.24 -1.10 -8.01
CA ILE A 452 -4.12 -0.24 -8.83
C ILE A 452 -4.84 0.79 -7.94
N MET A 453 -5.33 0.40 -6.75
CA MET A 453 -6.04 1.30 -5.84
C MET A 453 -5.21 2.49 -5.37
N THR A 454 -3.88 2.37 -5.38
CA THR A 454 -2.98 3.43 -4.91
C THR A 454 -2.28 4.18 -6.04
N LEU A 455 -2.00 3.49 -7.15
CA LEU A 455 -1.20 4.05 -8.24
C LEU A 455 -1.90 5.21 -8.94
N PHE A 456 -3.14 4.99 -9.41
CA PHE A 456 -3.89 5.99 -10.14
C PHE A 456 -4.20 7.25 -9.29
N PRO A 457 -4.71 7.14 -8.04
CA PRO A 457 -4.90 8.29 -7.18
C PRO A 457 -3.62 9.05 -6.84
N LYS A 458 -2.49 8.34 -6.65
CA LYS A 458 -1.20 8.99 -6.35
C LYS A 458 -0.66 9.82 -7.52
N ILE A 459 -0.87 9.36 -8.76
CA ILE A 459 -0.50 10.14 -9.95
C ILE A 459 -1.25 11.48 -9.95
N LEU A 460 -2.54 11.45 -9.73
CA LEU A 460 -3.38 12.68 -9.69
C LEU A 460 -3.05 13.55 -8.47
N ALA A 461 -2.80 12.95 -7.32
CA ALA A 461 -2.45 13.67 -6.10
C ALA A 461 -1.16 14.49 -6.22
N GLY A 462 -0.25 14.13 -7.12
CA GLY A 462 0.93 14.94 -7.44
C GLY A 462 0.61 16.34 -7.96
N TYR A 463 -0.59 16.55 -8.49
CA TYR A 463 -1.06 17.86 -8.99
C TYR A 463 -1.88 18.65 -7.97
N SER A 464 -2.18 18.10 -6.79
CA SER A 464 -3.05 18.73 -5.78
C SER A 464 -2.53 20.11 -5.34
N GLY A 465 -1.21 20.29 -5.19
CA GLY A 465 -0.61 21.59 -4.87
C GLY A 465 -0.92 22.65 -5.94
N SER A 466 -0.64 22.34 -7.21
CA SER A 466 -0.91 23.27 -8.32
C SER A 466 -2.41 23.58 -8.47
N MET A 467 -3.29 22.63 -8.15
CA MET A 467 -4.73 22.87 -8.12
C MET A 467 -5.08 23.87 -7.01
N VAL A 468 -4.58 23.68 -5.79
CA VAL A 468 -4.79 24.62 -4.69
C VAL A 468 -4.28 26.01 -5.02
N ASP A 469 -3.09 26.12 -5.61
CA ASP A 469 -2.51 27.41 -6.02
C ASP A 469 -3.39 28.15 -7.04
N SER A 470 -4.12 27.40 -7.90
CA SER A 470 -4.95 27.97 -8.96
C SER A 470 -6.38 28.30 -8.53
N ILE A 471 -7.01 27.47 -7.69
CA ILE A 471 -8.46 27.60 -7.34
C ILE A 471 -8.72 27.81 -5.84
N GLY A 472 -7.67 27.77 -5.00
CA GLY A 472 -7.76 27.89 -3.54
C GLY A 472 -8.30 26.64 -2.85
N TYR A 473 -8.10 26.57 -1.53
CA TYR A 473 -8.50 25.43 -0.69
C TYR A 473 -10.00 25.10 -0.75
N PRO A 474 -10.95 26.07 -0.60
CA PRO A 474 -12.37 25.73 -0.59
C PRO A 474 -12.81 25.02 -1.86
N MET A 475 -12.43 25.58 -3.02
CA MET A 475 -12.82 25.00 -4.33
C MET A 475 -12.11 23.68 -4.60
N PHE A 476 -10.87 23.50 -4.12
CA PHE A 476 -10.15 22.22 -4.19
C PHE A 476 -10.89 21.13 -3.41
N PHE A 477 -11.30 21.38 -2.17
CA PHE A 477 -12.03 20.40 -1.36
C PHE A 477 -13.41 20.08 -1.93
N ILE A 478 -14.13 21.08 -2.47
CA ILE A 478 -15.37 20.83 -3.21
C ILE A 478 -15.11 19.95 -4.43
N GLY A 479 -14.04 20.23 -5.19
CA GLY A 479 -13.62 19.44 -6.33
C GLY A 479 -13.33 17.99 -5.96
N THR A 480 -12.62 17.74 -4.84
CA THR A 480 -12.35 16.36 -4.35
C THR A 480 -13.62 15.65 -3.93
N ALA A 481 -14.62 16.34 -3.37
CA ALA A 481 -15.92 15.77 -3.07
C ALA A 481 -16.67 15.39 -4.36
N ILE A 482 -16.66 16.24 -5.38
CA ILE A 482 -17.31 16.00 -6.68
C ILE A 482 -16.68 14.79 -7.38
N ILE A 483 -15.35 14.65 -7.34
CA ILE A 483 -14.62 13.49 -7.89
C ILE A 483 -15.06 12.17 -7.22
N GLY A 484 -15.54 12.20 -5.98
CA GLY A 484 -16.14 11.06 -5.30
C GLY A 484 -17.49 10.60 -5.86
N ILE A 485 -18.25 11.47 -6.52
CA ILE A 485 -19.61 11.16 -7.02
C ILE A 485 -19.61 10.04 -8.07
N PRO A 486 -18.74 10.03 -9.11
CA PRO A 486 -18.65 8.93 -10.06
C PRO A 486 -18.41 7.57 -9.40
N VAL A 487 -17.67 7.53 -8.30
CA VAL A 487 -17.39 6.29 -7.53
C VAL A 487 -18.69 5.71 -6.97
N LEU A 488 -19.59 6.55 -6.46
CA LEU A 488 -20.91 6.12 -5.96
C LEU A 488 -21.73 5.46 -7.07
N PHE A 489 -21.73 6.06 -8.27
CA PHE A 489 -22.42 5.48 -9.43
C PHE A 489 -21.81 4.15 -9.86
N LEU A 490 -20.47 4.02 -9.83
CA LEU A 490 -19.78 2.74 -10.13
C LEU A 490 -20.19 1.64 -9.15
N ILE A 491 -20.28 1.95 -7.84
CA ILE A 491 -20.69 0.97 -6.83
C ILE A 491 -22.13 0.51 -7.09
N LEU A 492 -23.06 1.45 -7.34
CA LEU A 492 -24.44 1.13 -7.66
C LEU A 492 -24.58 0.31 -8.94
N TRP A 493 -23.77 0.62 -9.95
CA TRP A 493 -23.76 -0.13 -11.21
C TRP A 493 -23.29 -1.56 -11.00
N ILE A 494 -22.17 -1.75 -10.31
CA ILE A 494 -21.66 -3.09 -9.97
C ILE A 494 -22.68 -3.88 -9.16
N HIS A 495 -23.31 -3.27 -8.17
CA HIS A 495 -24.35 -3.91 -7.38
C HIS A 495 -25.52 -4.42 -8.26
N ARG A 496 -25.99 -3.59 -9.20
CA ARG A 496 -27.04 -4.00 -10.17
C ARG A 496 -26.60 -5.13 -11.09
N LEU A 497 -25.34 -5.12 -11.55
CA LEU A 497 -24.82 -6.18 -12.42
C LEU A 497 -24.72 -7.51 -11.68
N GLN A 498 -24.24 -7.52 -10.44
CA GLN A 498 -24.11 -8.72 -9.64
C GLN A 498 -25.49 -9.34 -9.27
N THR A 499 -26.46 -8.51 -8.91
CA THR A 499 -27.83 -8.98 -8.61
C THR A 499 -28.52 -9.58 -9.84
N ARG A 500 -28.27 -9.05 -11.04
CA ARG A 500 -28.80 -9.64 -12.27
C ARG A 500 -28.22 -11.03 -12.56
N VAL A 501 -26.91 -11.21 -12.38
CA VAL A 501 -26.23 -12.50 -12.58
C VAL A 501 -26.74 -13.54 -11.58
N GLN A 502 -26.90 -13.19 -10.30
CA GLN A 502 -27.45 -14.08 -9.29
C GLN A 502 -28.93 -14.43 -9.55
N GLY A 503 -29.73 -13.48 -9.99
CA GLY A 503 -31.14 -13.71 -10.33
C GLY A 503 -31.34 -14.62 -11.56
N ILE A 504 -30.38 -14.69 -12.47
CA ILE A 504 -30.40 -15.63 -13.61
C ILE A 504 -30.05 -17.04 -13.15
N ASN A 505 -29.05 -17.19 -12.26
CA ASN A 505 -28.63 -18.51 -11.73
C ASN A 505 -29.66 -19.14 -10.76
N HIS A 506 -30.59 -18.36 -10.20
CA HIS A 506 -31.72 -18.88 -9.43
C HIS A 506 -32.94 -19.28 -10.27
N ARG A 507 -32.93 -18.99 -11.58
CA ARG A 507 -34.01 -19.31 -12.51
C ARG A 507 -33.65 -20.46 -13.48
N LEU A 508 -32.42 -20.96 -13.42
CA LEU A 508 -31.93 -22.17 -14.10
C LEU A 508 -31.74 -23.29 -13.07
#